data_a3dad7d75c767be59eaa0c37cc7b8d8b
#
_entry.id   a3dad7d75c767be59eaa0c37cc7b8d8b
#
_cell.length_a   1.000
_cell.length_b   1.000
_cell.length_c   1.000
_cell.angle_alpha   90.00
_cell.angle_beta   90.00
_cell.angle_gamma   90.00
#
_symmetry.space_group_name_H-M   'P 1'
#
loop_
_entity.id
_entity.type
_entity.pdbx_description
1 polymer ?
#
loop_
_entity_poly.entity_id
_entity_poly.type
_entity_poly.pdbx_seq_one_letter_code
_entity_poly.pdbx_strand_id
1 'polypeptide(L)'
;MLWKVTQHFLTTLVVIYSGIHWGISCIPGVYMVFYMIEFTKELSILGQSIFIGMSIGVGIIIWMVSNIFITAIIGFIFKPSINNVRVPFFSLKTVQWAFLSVIDRLAKPCVQHMVPSWITNFYYRAMGCKIGKDAIISSDRINDAYMVEIGKGSIIGSRALVTAHIAEKNNLVLSPISIGNNCLIGLGAQINPGCIIEDDVVIASRAIVPKYTTVPAGETWAGIPARSIKKKKVDLI
;
A
#
# COMPACT_ATOMS: atom_id res chain seq x y z
N MET A 1 -15.63 -2.04 -30.32
CA MET A 1 -16.03 -3.43 -30.00
C MET A 1 -14.83 -4.24 -29.53
N LEU A 2 -13.73 -4.29 -30.24
CA LEU A 2 -12.51 -5.07 -29.90
C LEU A 2 -11.96 -4.76 -28.49
N TRP A 3 -11.91 -3.48 -28.11
CA TRP A 3 -11.43 -3.06 -26.80
C TRP A 3 -12.21 -3.64 -25.62
N LYS A 4 -13.56 -3.66 -25.69
CA LYS A 4 -14.38 -4.25 -24.62
C LYS A 4 -14.10 -5.74 -24.46
N VAL A 5 -13.92 -6.45 -25.56
CA VAL A 5 -13.57 -7.88 -25.55
C VAL A 5 -12.20 -8.09 -24.88
N THR A 6 -11.20 -7.30 -25.28
CA THR A 6 -9.86 -7.36 -24.67
C THR A 6 -9.91 -7.04 -23.16
N GLN A 7 -10.67 -6.04 -22.74
CA GLN A 7 -10.84 -5.68 -21.34
C GLN A 7 -11.45 -6.84 -20.53
N HIS A 8 -12.53 -7.45 -21.04
CA HIS A 8 -13.16 -8.60 -20.36
C HIS A 8 -12.21 -9.80 -20.27
N PHE A 9 -11.47 -10.09 -21.33
CA PHE A 9 -10.48 -11.15 -21.35
C PHE A 9 -9.39 -10.91 -20.28
N LEU A 10 -8.78 -9.72 -20.27
CA LEU A 10 -7.76 -9.36 -19.29
C LEU A 10 -8.29 -9.40 -17.86
N THR A 11 -9.51 -8.92 -17.63
CA THR A 11 -10.15 -8.98 -16.30
C THR A 11 -10.34 -10.43 -15.85
N THR A 12 -10.77 -11.32 -16.74
CA THR A 12 -10.90 -12.75 -16.44
C THR A 12 -9.56 -13.38 -16.06
N LEU A 13 -8.50 -13.07 -16.81
CA LEU A 13 -7.15 -13.54 -16.47
C LEU A 13 -6.70 -13.05 -15.09
N VAL A 14 -6.99 -11.78 -14.75
CA VAL A 14 -6.69 -11.22 -13.41
C VAL A 14 -7.44 -11.98 -12.32
N VAL A 15 -8.71 -12.31 -12.52
CA VAL A 15 -9.51 -13.08 -11.53
C VAL A 15 -8.92 -14.48 -11.33
N ILE A 16 -8.59 -15.19 -12.42
CA ILE A 16 -7.96 -16.51 -12.35
C ILE A 16 -6.60 -16.43 -11.63
N TYR A 17 -5.77 -15.46 -12.02
CA TYR A 17 -4.48 -15.22 -11.38
C TYR A 17 -4.64 -14.94 -9.87
N SER A 18 -5.63 -14.13 -9.48
CA SER A 18 -5.89 -13.82 -8.06
C SER A 18 -6.19 -15.08 -7.25
N GLY A 19 -7.01 -15.99 -7.81
CA GLY A 19 -7.28 -17.28 -7.17
C GLY A 19 -6.04 -18.14 -6.99
N ILE A 20 -5.21 -18.23 -8.03
CA ILE A 20 -3.93 -18.98 -7.98
C ILE A 20 -2.98 -18.35 -6.95
N HIS A 21 -2.82 -17.04 -6.97
CA HIS A 21 -1.93 -16.31 -6.06
C HIS A 21 -2.32 -16.53 -4.59
N TRP A 22 -3.60 -16.36 -4.26
CA TRP A 22 -4.09 -16.59 -2.91
C TRP A 22 -4.04 -18.07 -2.52
N GLY A 23 -4.34 -18.98 -3.45
CA GLY A 23 -4.21 -20.42 -3.24
C GLY A 23 -2.80 -20.83 -2.87
N ILE A 24 -1.80 -20.39 -3.62
CA ILE A 24 -0.37 -20.64 -3.30
C ILE A 24 -0.01 -20.05 -1.93
N SER A 25 -0.50 -18.85 -1.62
CA SER A 25 -0.25 -18.20 -0.33
C SER A 25 -0.86 -18.96 0.85
N CYS A 26 -1.96 -19.72 0.63
CA CYS A 26 -2.62 -20.53 1.67
C CYS A 26 -1.87 -21.83 1.99
N ILE A 27 -1.04 -22.36 1.08
CA ILE A 27 -0.44 -23.69 1.21
C ILE A 27 0.23 -23.92 2.56
N PRO A 28 1.10 -23.03 3.10
CA PRO A 28 1.79 -23.29 4.36
C PRO A 28 0.83 -23.37 5.56
N GLY A 29 -0.20 -22.50 5.59
CA GLY A 29 -1.21 -22.51 6.66
C GLY A 29 -2.09 -23.76 6.62
N VAL A 30 -2.53 -24.17 5.42
CA VAL A 30 -3.31 -25.39 5.21
C VAL A 30 -2.50 -26.63 5.60
N TYR A 31 -1.23 -26.69 5.18
CA TYR A 31 -0.34 -27.79 5.57
C TYR A 31 -0.24 -27.94 7.09
N MET A 32 -0.08 -26.81 7.81
CA MET A 32 -0.02 -26.82 9.27
C MET A 32 -1.31 -27.34 9.89
N VAL A 33 -2.48 -26.99 9.37
CA VAL A 33 -3.78 -27.48 9.87
C VAL A 33 -3.87 -29.00 9.68
N PHE A 34 -3.52 -29.53 8.51
CA PHE A 34 -3.51 -30.98 8.26
C PHE A 34 -2.53 -31.71 9.19
N TYR A 35 -1.36 -31.13 9.41
CA TYR A 35 -0.38 -31.68 10.35
C TYR A 35 -0.96 -31.76 11.76
N MET A 36 -1.67 -30.73 12.23
CA MET A 36 -2.28 -30.71 13.56
C MET A 36 -3.45 -31.71 13.70
N ILE A 37 -4.25 -31.89 12.65
CA ILE A 37 -5.29 -32.92 12.62
C ILE A 37 -4.67 -34.32 12.86
N GLU A 38 -3.58 -34.62 12.15
CA GLU A 38 -2.89 -35.90 12.31
C GLU A 38 -2.26 -36.04 13.69
N PHE A 39 -1.56 -35.00 14.15
CA PHE A 39 -0.86 -34.99 15.44
C PHE A 39 -1.79 -35.18 16.64
N THR A 40 -3.05 -34.72 16.54
CA THR A 40 -3.99 -34.73 17.68
C THR A 40 -4.96 -35.91 17.69
N LYS A 41 -4.83 -36.89 16.79
CA LYS A 41 -5.77 -38.02 16.63
C LYS A 41 -6.08 -38.78 17.91
N GLU A 42 -5.09 -38.95 18.78
CA GLU A 42 -5.22 -39.70 20.03
C GLU A 42 -5.76 -38.87 21.20
N LEU A 43 -5.99 -37.57 21.00
CA LEU A 43 -6.53 -36.70 22.05
C LEU A 43 -8.06 -36.80 22.15
N SER A 44 -8.61 -36.39 23.31
CA SER A 44 -10.05 -36.20 23.46
C SER A 44 -10.59 -35.17 22.43
N ILE A 45 -11.90 -35.23 22.14
CA ILE A 45 -12.55 -34.28 21.22
C ILE A 45 -12.27 -32.84 21.62
N LEU A 46 -12.29 -32.52 22.92
CA LEU A 46 -11.94 -31.16 23.40
C LEU A 46 -10.48 -30.80 23.08
N GLY A 47 -9.55 -31.73 23.32
CA GLY A 47 -8.14 -31.52 22.99
C GLY A 47 -7.91 -31.27 21.50
N GLN A 48 -8.48 -32.10 20.63
CA GLN A 48 -8.45 -31.92 19.18
C GLN A 48 -9.01 -30.54 18.77
N SER A 49 -10.18 -30.16 19.31
CA SER A 49 -10.83 -28.88 18.99
C SER A 49 -9.96 -27.68 19.35
N ILE A 50 -9.27 -27.71 20.49
CA ILE A 50 -8.36 -26.66 20.91
C ILE A 50 -7.19 -26.53 19.92
N PHE A 51 -6.47 -27.62 19.63
CA PHE A 51 -5.29 -27.57 18.76
C PHE A 51 -5.64 -27.23 17.31
N ILE A 52 -6.74 -27.79 16.78
CA ILE A 52 -7.18 -27.50 15.41
C ILE A 52 -7.66 -26.05 15.31
N GLY A 53 -8.45 -25.56 16.28
CA GLY A 53 -8.89 -24.17 16.30
C GLY A 53 -7.72 -23.17 16.34
N MET A 54 -6.72 -23.42 17.20
CA MET A 54 -5.51 -22.62 17.25
C MET A 54 -4.72 -22.69 15.93
N SER A 55 -4.61 -23.86 15.31
CA SER A 55 -3.89 -24.03 14.06
C SER A 55 -4.57 -23.30 12.90
N ILE A 56 -5.90 -23.24 12.87
CA ILE A 56 -6.64 -22.42 11.89
C ILE A 56 -6.31 -20.94 12.07
N GLY A 57 -6.36 -20.43 13.31
CA GLY A 57 -6.03 -19.03 13.59
C GLY A 57 -4.61 -18.66 13.19
N VAL A 58 -3.63 -19.47 13.55
CA VAL A 58 -2.22 -19.29 13.15
C VAL A 58 -2.07 -19.46 11.63
N GLY A 59 -2.79 -20.40 11.02
CA GLY A 59 -2.80 -20.61 9.57
C GLY A 59 -3.24 -19.39 8.78
N ILE A 60 -4.22 -18.63 9.29
CA ILE A 60 -4.64 -17.35 8.70
C ILE A 60 -3.49 -16.32 8.75
N ILE A 61 -2.78 -16.21 9.86
CA ILE A 61 -1.62 -15.30 9.96
C ILE A 61 -0.51 -15.72 8.99
N ILE A 62 -0.22 -17.03 8.91
CA ILE A 62 0.76 -17.58 7.97
C ILE A 62 0.36 -17.24 6.53
N TRP A 63 -0.91 -17.39 6.18
CA TRP A 63 -1.42 -16.99 4.87
C TRP A 63 -1.20 -15.50 4.59
N MET A 64 -1.55 -14.61 5.52
CA MET A 64 -1.35 -13.17 5.35
C MET A 64 0.12 -12.83 5.11
N VAL A 65 1.01 -13.39 5.90
CA VAL A 65 2.46 -13.17 5.79
C VAL A 65 2.98 -13.73 4.46
N SER A 66 2.62 -14.96 4.11
CA SER A 66 3.00 -15.58 2.83
C SER A 66 2.53 -14.76 1.63
N ASN A 67 1.28 -14.25 1.65
CA ASN A 67 0.73 -13.40 0.62
C ASN A 67 1.56 -12.12 0.44
N ILE A 68 1.90 -11.44 1.54
CA ILE A 68 2.73 -10.23 1.53
C ILE A 68 4.11 -10.53 0.93
N PHE A 69 4.76 -11.62 1.33
CA PHE A 69 6.08 -11.98 0.82
C PHE A 69 6.07 -12.35 -0.66
N ILE A 70 5.11 -13.16 -1.11
CA ILE A 70 4.97 -13.54 -2.53
C ILE A 70 4.72 -12.29 -3.37
N THR A 71 3.81 -11.42 -2.94
CA THR A 71 3.53 -10.14 -3.63
C THR A 71 4.76 -9.25 -3.67
N ALA A 72 5.51 -9.15 -2.56
CA ALA A 72 6.74 -8.37 -2.47
C ALA A 72 7.81 -8.86 -3.47
N ILE A 73 7.99 -10.18 -3.59
CA ILE A 73 8.93 -10.79 -4.56
C ILE A 73 8.53 -10.44 -5.98
N ILE A 74 7.25 -10.61 -6.33
CA ILE A 74 6.74 -10.30 -7.67
C ILE A 74 6.91 -8.80 -7.97
N GLY A 75 6.53 -7.94 -7.02
CA GLY A 75 6.68 -6.49 -7.15
C GLY A 75 8.13 -6.05 -7.33
N PHE A 76 9.06 -6.67 -6.59
CA PHE A 76 10.50 -6.42 -6.73
C PHE A 76 11.03 -6.77 -8.13
N ILE A 77 10.60 -7.93 -8.68
CA ILE A 77 11.05 -8.41 -10.00
C ILE A 77 10.45 -7.56 -11.13
N PHE A 78 9.17 -7.22 -11.05
CA PHE A 78 8.42 -6.58 -12.14
C PHE A 78 8.22 -5.07 -11.97
N LYS A 79 8.94 -4.45 -11.03
CA LYS A 79 8.87 -3.02 -10.80
C LYS A 79 9.18 -2.23 -12.08
N PRO A 80 8.23 -1.40 -12.58
CA PRO A 80 8.45 -0.64 -13.79
C PRO A 80 9.41 0.54 -13.53
N SER A 81 10.24 0.84 -14.51
CA SER A 81 11.03 2.09 -14.54
C SER A 81 10.19 3.20 -15.16
N ILE A 82 9.21 3.68 -14.41
CA ILE A 82 8.33 4.77 -14.82
C ILE A 82 8.58 5.97 -13.92
N ASN A 83 8.87 7.10 -14.54
CA ASN A 83 8.98 8.39 -13.86
C ASN A 83 7.77 9.27 -14.24
N ASN A 84 7.90 10.58 -14.09
CA ASN A 84 6.85 11.54 -14.42
C ASN A 84 6.38 11.39 -15.88
N VAL A 85 5.19 10.83 -16.08
CA VAL A 85 4.62 10.60 -17.41
C VAL A 85 3.12 10.86 -17.44
N ARG A 86 2.68 11.33 -18.62
CA ARG A 86 1.26 11.39 -18.99
C ARG A 86 1.07 10.57 -20.25
N VAL A 87 0.36 9.46 -20.15
CA VAL A 87 0.22 8.49 -21.24
C VAL A 87 -1.25 8.11 -21.44
N PRO A 88 -1.66 7.79 -22.69
CA PRO A 88 -2.99 7.26 -22.95
C PRO A 88 -3.23 5.97 -22.17
N PHE A 89 -4.50 5.69 -21.81
CA PHE A 89 -4.86 4.42 -21.16
C PHE A 89 -4.49 3.18 -21.99
N PHE A 90 -4.29 3.33 -23.30
CA PHE A 90 -3.90 2.27 -24.23
C PHE A 90 -2.41 2.33 -24.56
N SER A 91 -1.57 2.41 -23.55
CA SER A 91 -0.12 2.40 -23.74
C SER A 91 0.52 1.24 -22.98
N LEU A 92 1.71 0.81 -23.42
CA LEU A 92 2.49 -0.22 -22.73
C LEU A 92 2.79 0.17 -21.27
N LYS A 93 3.06 1.46 -21.03
CA LYS A 93 3.30 1.97 -19.67
C LYS A 93 2.07 1.83 -18.77
N THR A 94 0.88 2.05 -19.30
CA THR A 94 -0.37 1.82 -18.56
C THR A 94 -0.57 0.35 -18.25
N VAL A 95 -0.24 -0.55 -19.16
CA VAL A 95 -0.30 -2.00 -18.90
C VAL A 95 0.67 -2.41 -17.81
N GLN A 96 1.91 -1.91 -17.83
CA GLN A 96 2.90 -2.17 -16.79
C GLN A 96 2.45 -1.66 -15.42
N TRP A 97 1.93 -0.44 -15.37
CA TRP A 97 1.36 0.14 -14.16
C TRP A 97 0.16 -0.69 -13.66
N ALA A 98 -0.77 -1.04 -14.54
CA ALA A 98 -1.97 -1.80 -14.19
C ALA A 98 -1.62 -3.19 -13.63
N PHE A 99 -0.63 -3.87 -14.23
CA PHE A 99 -0.15 -5.16 -13.75
C PHE A 99 0.33 -5.05 -12.29
N LEU A 100 1.23 -4.09 -12.00
CA LEU A 100 1.75 -3.94 -10.64
C LEU A 100 0.66 -3.47 -9.65
N SER A 101 -0.28 -2.64 -10.11
CA SER A 101 -1.43 -2.21 -9.29
C SER A 101 -2.35 -3.38 -8.93
N VAL A 102 -2.53 -4.35 -9.83
CA VAL A 102 -3.27 -5.59 -9.54
C VAL A 102 -2.54 -6.42 -8.50
N ILE A 103 -1.23 -6.61 -8.67
CA ILE A 103 -0.38 -7.35 -7.73
C ILE A 103 -0.45 -6.71 -6.33
N ASP A 104 -0.24 -5.40 -6.24
CA ASP A 104 -0.34 -4.65 -4.97
C ASP A 104 -1.73 -4.82 -4.31
N ARG A 105 -2.81 -4.80 -5.10
CA ARG A 105 -4.18 -4.98 -4.60
C ARG A 105 -4.40 -6.33 -3.92
N LEU A 106 -3.70 -7.39 -4.36
CA LEU A 106 -3.84 -8.73 -3.77
C LEU A 106 -3.26 -8.81 -2.35
N ALA A 107 -2.26 -7.97 -2.04
CA ALA A 107 -1.66 -7.91 -0.70
C ALA A 107 -2.40 -6.95 0.25
N LYS A 108 -3.13 -5.94 -0.26
CA LYS A 108 -3.75 -4.89 0.58
C LYS A 108 -4.60 -5.42 1.74
N PRO A 109 -5.47 -6.45 1.59
CA PRO A 109 -6.21 -7.01 2.72
C PRO A 109 -5.31 -7.51 3.83
N CYS A 110 -4.16 -8.11 3.49
CA CYS A 110 -3.19 -8.62 4.45
C CYS A 110 -2.37 -7.48 5.07
N VAL A 111 -1.90 -6.54 4.26
CA VAL A 111 -1.14 -5.36 4.71
C VAL A 111 -1.95 -4.54 5.71
N GLN A 112 -3.24 -4.36 5.49
CA GLN A 112 -4.14 -3.63 6.38
C GLN A 112 -4.11 -4.14 7.83
N HIS A 113 -3.94 -5.45 8.02
CA HIS A 113 -3.87 -6.07 9.35
C HIS A 113 -2.46 -6.06 9.95
N MET A 114 -1.45 -5.70 9.15
CA MET A 114 -0.04 -5.70 9.56
C MET A 114 0.52 -4.30 9.80
N VAL A 115 -0.24 -3.23 9.58
CA VAL A 115 0.18 -1.85 9.84
C VAL A 115 -0.07 -1.45 11.31
N PRO A 116 0.85 -0.69 11.94
CA PRO A 116 2.25 -0.47 11.55
C PRO A 116 3.14 -1.66 11.96
N SER A 117 4.02 -2.10 11.08
CA SER A 117 4.97 -3.16 11.42
C SER A 117 6.21 -3.16 10.51
N TRP A 118 7.23 -3.93 10.90
CA TRP A 118 8.40 -4.15 10.05
C TRP A 118 8.04 -4.91 8.77
N ILE A 119 7.02 -5.78 8.79
CA ILE A 119 6.51 -6.52 7.61
C ILE A 119 5.98 -5.54 6.57
N THR A 120 5.22 -4.55 7.01
CA THR A 120 4.69 -3.50 6.12
C THR A 120 5.80 -2.65 5.51
N ASN A 121 6.79 -2.25 6.32
CA ASN A 121 7.94 -1.50 5.83
C ASN A 121 8.77 -2.32 4.83
N PHE A 122 8.97 -3.63 5.10
CA PHE A 122 9.61 -4.55 4.17
C PHE A 122 8.83 -4.62 2.85
N TYR A 123 7.51 -4.83 2.92
CA TYR A 123 6.64 -4.89 1.76
C TYR A 123 6.77 -3.66 0.86
N TYR A 124 6.60 -2.46 1.43
CA TYR A 124 6.68 -1.24 0.64
C TYR A 124 8.07 -0.98 0.08
N ARG A 125 9.14 -1.34 0.79
CA ARG A 125 10.51 -1.27 0.25
C ARG A 125 10.70 -2.22 -0.92
N ALA A 126 10.22 -3.46 -0.83
CA ALA A 126 10.28 -4.42 -1.92
C ALA A 126 9.48 -3.94 -3.14
N MET A 127 8.31 -3.33 -2.92
CA MET A 127 7.52 -2.68 -3.95
C MET A 127 8.17 -1.39 -4.50
N GLY A 128 9.32 -0.97 -3.98
CA GLY A 128 10.14 0.11 -4.50
C GLY A 128 10.02 1.45 -3.78
N CYS A 129 9.26 1.53 -2.68
CA CYS A 129 9.20 2.74 -1.85
C CYS A 129 10.54 2.99 -1.16
N LYS A 130 11.03 4.21 -1.22
CA LYS A 130 12.17 4.62 -0.41
C LYS A 130 11.66 5.06 0.96
N ILE A 131 12.06 4.35 2.01
CA ILE A 131 11.61 4.62 3.38
C ILE A 131 12.82 4.90 4.24
N GLY A 132 12.88 6.11 4.79
CA GLY A 132 13.93 6.56 5.70
C GLY A 132 13.95 5.81 7.02
N LYS A 133 15.02 6.00 7.77
CA LYS A 133 15.17 5.42 9.11
C LYS A 133 14.08 5.98 10.04
N ASP A 134 13.56 5.15 10.93
CA ASP A 134 12.56 5.51 11.96
C ASP A 134 11.23 6.06 11.40
N ALA A 135 10.97 5.91 10.10
CA ALA A 135 9.68 6.25 9.53
C ALA A 135 8.61 5.22 9.91
N ILE A 136 7.43 5.72 10.31
CA ILE A 136 6.29 4.90 10.74
C ILE A 136 5.19 4.96 9.68
N ILE A 137 4.84 3.80 9.11
CA ILE A 137 3.77 3.69 8.13
C ILE A 137 2.59 2.97 8.76
N SER A 138 1.55 3.72 9.11
CA SER A 138 0.29 3.18 9.68
C SER A 138 -0.82 3.08 8.62
N SER A 139 -0.48 3.21 7.34
CA SER A 139 -1.45 3.12 6.24
C SER A 139 -1.15 1.97 5.30
N ASP A 140 -2.20 1.29 4.89
CA ASP A 140 -2.24 0.30 3.81
C ASP A 140 -2.41 0.94 2.40
N ARG A 141 -2.52 2.29 2.32
CA ARG A 141 -2.91 3.03 1.12
C ARG A 141 -1.77 3.83 0.49
N ILE A 142 -0.57 3.26 0.45
CA ILE A 142 0.50 3.78 -0.40
C ILE A 142 0.39 3.08 -1.74
N ASN A 143 -0.07 3.79 -2.74
CA ASN A 143 -0.20 3.29 -4.11
C ASN A 143 1.01 3.70 -4.93
N ASP A 144 1.41 2.84 -5.88
CA ASP A 144 2.59 3.07 -6.72
C ASP A 144 3.86 3.30 -5.87
N ALA A 145 4.06 2.43 -4.90
CA ALA A 145 5.13 2.53 -3.90
C ALA A 145 6.52 2.82 -4.52
N TYR A 146 6.78 2.33 -5.74
CA TYR A 146 8.02 2.58 -6.49
C TYR A 146 8.21 4.04 -6.92
N MET A 147 7.20 4.90 -6.77
CA MET A 147 7.22 6.33 -7.05
C MET A 147 7.09 7.18 -5.78
N VAL A 148 7.19 6.58 -4.60
CA VAL A 148 7.02 7.27 -3.32
C VAL A 148 8.32 7.24 -2.53
N GLU A 149 8.71 8.40 -2.01
CA GLU A 149 9.84 8.57 -1.09
C GLU A 149 9.33 9.17 0.23
N ILE A 150 9.73 8.57 1.34
CA ILE A 150 9.35 8.98 2.71
C ILE A 150 10.62 9.16 3.51
N GLY A 151 10.84 10.36 4.01
CA GLY A 151 12.04 10.74 4.77
C GLY A 151 12.10 10.15 6.17
N LYS A 152 13.25 10.36 6.81
CA LYS A 152 13.55 9.88 8.15
C LYS A 152 12.57 10.46 9.18
N GLY A 153 12.13 9.64 10.13
CA GLY A 153 11.27 10.05 11.24
C GLY A 153 9.86 10.48 10.85
N SER A 154 9.48 10.38 9.57
CA SER A 154 8.16 10.78 9.11
C SER A 154 7.10 9.74 9.43
N ILE A 155 5.88 10.22 9.71
CA ILE A 155 4.74 9.38 10.11
C ILE A 155 3.65 9.50 9.05
N ILE A 156 3.26 8.36 8.47
CA ILE A 156 2.09 8.25 7.61
C ILE A 156 0.93 7.72 8.46
N GLY A 157 -0.03 8.56 8.75
CA GLY A 157 -1.19 8.25 9.60
C GLY A 157 -2.11 7.18 9.00
N SER A 158 -2.89 6.56 9.86
CA SER A 158 -3.82 5.50 9.47
C SER A 158 -4.75 5.95 8.34
N ARG A 159 -4.95 5.10 7.34
CA ARG A 159 -5.78 5.36 6.16
C ARG A 159 -5.37 6.59 5.33
N ALA A 160 -4.22 7.20 5.57
CA ALA A 160 -3.72 8.24 4.68
C ALA A 160 -3.45 7.66 3.30
N LEU A 161 -3.98 8.30 2.26
CA LEU A 161 -3.78 7.88 0.86
C LEU A 161 -2.62 8.64 0.26
N VAL A 162 -1.56 7.92 -0.09
CA VAL A 162 -0.45 8.45 -0.89
C VAL A 162 -0.53 7.77 -2.24
N THR A 163 -0.86 8.52 -3.29
CA THR A 163 -1.06 7.95 -4.63
C THR A 163 -0.30 8.74 -5.68
N ALA A 164 0.61 8.06 -6.38
CA ALA A 164 1.43 8.68 -7.41
C ALA A 164 0.76 8.66 -8.80
N HIS A 165 -0.49 8.17 -8.89
CA HIS A 165 -1.25 8.17 -10.14
C HIS A 165 -2.59 8.89 -10.02
N ILE A 166 -3.06 9.40 -11.16
CA ILE A 166 -4.42 9.91 -11.33
C ILE A 166 -4.88 9.72 -12.77
N ALA A 167 -6.16 9.37 -12.93
CA ALA A 167 -6.82 9.30 -14.23
C ALA A 167 -7.33 10.69 -14.61
N GLU A 168 -6.91 11.22 -15.75
CA GLU A 168 -7.36 12.51 -16.27
C GLU A 168 -7.80 12.38 -17.71
N LYS A 169 -9.11 12.59 -17.96
CA LYS A 169 -9.70 12.41 -19.29
C LYS A 169 -9.36 11.01 -19.82
N ASN A 170 -8.62 10.92 -20.92
CA ASN A 170 -8.21 9.66 -21.54
C ASN A 170 -6.77 9.27 -21.23
N ASN A 171 -6.15 9.88 -20.20
CA ASN A 171 -4.76 9.65 -19.86
C ASN A 171 -4.60 9.18 -18.42
N LEU A 172 -3.59 8.35 -18.22
CA LEU A 172 -3.00 8.05 -16.93
C LEU A 172 -1.84 9.04 -16.70
N VAL A 173 -1.91 9.75 -15.59
CA VAL A 173 -0.81 10.61 -15.11
C VAL A 173 -0.14 9.88 -13.96
N LEU A 174 1.17 9.70 -14.06
CA LEU A 174 2.03 9.13 -13.03
C LEU A 174 3.10 10.16 -12.68
N SER A 175 3.19 10.56 -11.42
CA SER A 175 4.17 11.55 -10.97
C SER A 175 4.67 11.23 -9.57
N PRO A 176 6.01 11.19 -9.35
CA PRO A 176 6.60 10.83 -8.07
C PRO A 176 6.14 11.75 -6.94
N ILE A 177 6.09 11.19 -5.74
CA ILE A 177 5.80 11.91 -4.50
C ILE A 177 7.02 11.83 -3.60
N SER A 178 7.45 12.98 -3.09
CA SER A 178 8.50 13.09 -2.08
C SER A 178 7.91 13.64 -0.78
N ILE A 179 8.12 12.91 0.32
CA ILE A 179 7.80 13.34 1.67
C ILE A 179 9.12 13.43 2.43
N GLY A 180 9.44 14.61 2.92
CA GLY A 180 10.67 14.93 3.62
C GLY A 180 10.81 14.27 4.99
N ASN A 181 11.76 14.75 5.77
CA ASN A 181 12.05 14.22 7.10
C ASN A 181 11.09 14.81 8.16
N ASN A 182 10.84 14.07 9.24
CA ASN A 182 10.04 14.47 10.39
C ASN A 182 8.64 14.98 10.03
N CYS A 183 8.08 14.57 8.90
CA CYS A 183 6.75 14.97 8.47
C CYS A 183 5.66 14.15 9.18
N LEU A 184 4.51 14.80 9.43
CA LEU A 184 3.31 14.12 9.88
C LEU A 184 2.21 14.21 8.81
N ILE A 185 1.90 13.10 8.18
CA ILE A 185 0.74 12.99 7.30
C ILE A 185 -0.43 12.44 8.13
N GLY A 186 -1.40 13.30 8.42
CA GLY A 186 -2.50 13.00 9.34
C GLY A 186 -3.41 11.87 8.87
N LEU A 187 -4.19 11.32 9.80
CA LEU A 187 -5.16 10.24 9.55
C LEU A 187 -6.08 10.59 8.38
N GLY A 188 -6.17 9.68 7.39
CA GLY A 188 -7.06 9.86 6.24
C GLY A 188 -6.72 11.03 5.33
N ALA A 189 -5.57 11.69 5.50
CA ALA A 189 -5.10 12.71 4.56
C ALA A 189 -4.80 12.09 3.19
N GLN A 190 -4.89 12.88 2.14
CA GLN A 190 -4.60 12.44 0.77
C GLN A 190 -3.50 13.29 0.14
N ILE A 191 -2.45 12.62 -0.31
CA ILE A 191 -1.34 13.22 -1.06
C ILE A 191 -1.46 12.74 -2.50
N ASN A 192 -1.63 13.69 -3.41
CA ASN A 192 -1.84 13.43 -4.84
C ASN A 192 -0.52 13.43 -5.63
N PRO A 193 -0.54 12.97 -6.90
CA PRO A 193 0.66 12.82 -7.71
C PRO A 193 1.47 14.09 -7.84
N GLY A 194 2.80 13.97 -7.82
CA GLY A 194 3.74 15.05 -8.04
C GLY A 194 3.88 16.01 -6.85
N CYS A 195 3.36 15.67 -5.68
CA CYS A 195 3.52 16.48 -4.48
C CYS A 195 4.94 16.34 -3.93
N ILE A 196 5.49 17.47 -3.48
CA ILE A 196 6.73 17.59 -2.73
C ILE A 196 6.35 18.14 -1.36
N ILE A 197 6.50 17.34 -0.33
CA ILE A 197 6.30 17.73 1.06
C ILE A 197 7.69 17.89 1.65
N GLU A 198 8.09 19.12 1.97
CA GLU A 198 9.43 19.37 2.54
C GLU A 198 9.51 18.91 4.00
N ASP A 199 10.67 19.13 4.65
CA ASP A 199 10.93 18.66 6.01
C ASP A 199 10.04 19.35 7.06
N ASP A 200 9.77 18.67 8.17
CA ASP A 200 9.04 19.18 9.34
C ASP A 200 7.60 19.65 9.04
N VAL A 201 6.98 19.15 7.97
CA VAL A 201 5.62 19.51 7.56
C VAL A 201 4.57 18.68 8.29
N VAL A 202 3.46 19.34 8.63
CA VAL A 202 2.25 18.68 9.14
C VAL A 202 1.10 18.82 8.15
N ILE A 203 0.64 17.71 7.61
CA ILE A 203 -0.63 17.65 6.86
C ILE A 203 -1.71 17.18 7.82
N ALA A 204 -2.70 18.02 8.07
CA ALA A 204 -3.78 17.73 9.01
C ALA A 204 -4.60 16.50 8.56
N SER A 205 -5.26 15.86 9.52
CA SER A 205 -6.14 14.73 9.24
C SER A 205 -7.21 15.10 8.22
N ARG A 206 -7.46 14.19 7.25
CA ARG A 206 -8.42 14.36 6.16
C ARG A 206 -8.17 15.53 5.21
N ALA A 207 -7.01 16.17 5.29
CA ALA A 207 -6.63 17.18 4.30
C ALA A 207 -6.30 16.55 2.94
N ILE A 208 -6.64 17.21 1.85
CA ILE A 208 -6.34 16.76 0.49
C ILE A 208 -5.35 17.73 -0.15
N VAL A 209 -4.11 17.29 -0.31
CA VAL A 209 -3.05 18.05 -0.99
C VAL A 209 -3.22 17.85 -2.49
N PRO A 210 -3.49 18.91 -3.27
CA PRO A 210 -3.65 18.81 -4.72
C PRO A 210 -2.36 18.32 -5.41
N LYS A 211 -2.52 17.73 -6.59
CA LYS A 211 -1.39 17.28 -7.40
C LYS A 211 -0.40 18.44 -7.68
N TYR A 212 0.90 18.09 -7.83
CA TYR A 212 1.97 19.04 -8.14
C TYR A 212 2.13 20.18 -7.13
N THR A 213 1.68 19.96 -5.89
CA THR A 213 1.82 20.95 -4.82
C THR A 213 3.17 20.75 -4.11
N THR A 214 3.92 21.83 -3.94
CA THR A 214 5.04 21.88 -3.01
C THR A 214 4.56 22.48 -1.70
N VAL A 215 4.74 21.75 -0.60
CA VAL A 215 4.45 22.22 0.75
C VAL A 215 5.77 22.59 1.41
N PRO A 216 5.99 23.88 1.72
CA PRO A 216 7.24 24.35 2.30
C PRO A 216 7.53 23.79 3.68
N ALA A 217 8.81 23.67 4.02
CA ALA A 217 9.27 23.13 5.30
C ALA A 217 8.67 23.85 6.50
N GLY A 218 8.33 23.07 7.53
CA GLY A 218 7.79 23.57 8.81
C GLY A 218 6.34 24.05 8.75
N GLU A 219 5.67 23.98 7.59
CA GLU A 219 4.27 24.42 7.47
C GLU A 219 3.27 23.36 7.95
N THR A 220 2.12 23.87 8.42
CA THR A 220 0.93 23.04 8.67
C THR A 220 -0.13 23.34 7.63
N TRP A 221 -0.60 22.29 6.95
CA TRP A 221 -1.64 22.38 5.90
C TRP A 221 -2.88 21.61 6.26
N ALA A 222 -4.05 22.20 6.01
CA ALA A 222 -5.35 21.59 6.29
C ALA A 222 -6.40 21.94 5.24
N GLY A 223 -7.51 21.17 5.24
CA GLY A 223 -8.69 21.43 4.42
C GLY A 223 -8.72 20.67 3.10
N ILE A 224 -9.78 20.92 2.32
CA ILE A 224 -10.06 20.33 1.01
C ILE A 224 -10.46 21.46 0.05
N PRO A 225 -9.57 21.90 -0.85
CA PRO A 225 -8.16 21.52 -0.97
C PRO A 225 -7.31 22.04 0.20
N ALA A 226 -6.25 21.31 0.54
CA ALA A 226 -5.35 21.72 1.62
C ALA A 226 -4.67 23.05 1.30
N ARG A 227 -4.54 23.89 2.35
CA ARG A 227 -3.86 25.19 2.31
C ARG A 227 -3.07 25.38 3.58
N SER A 228 -2.05 26.23 3.55
CA SER A 228 -1.26 26.59 4.70
C SER A 228 -2.14 27.24 5.77
N ILE A 229 -2.01 26.73 7.00
CA ILE A 229 -2.62 27.34 8.19
C ILE A 229 -1.56 28.21 8.82
N LYS A 230 -1.67 29.55 8.65
CA LYS A 230 -0.83 30.48 9.40
C LYS A 230 -1.14 30.30 10.89
N LYS A 231 -0.16 29.93 11.70
CA LYS A 231 -0.29 30.06 13.16
C LYS A 231 -0.64 31.53 13.45
N LYS A 232 -1.89 31.83 13.86
CA LYS A 232 -2.15 33.08 14.60
C LYS A 232 -1.24 32.99 15.83
N LYS A 233 -0.29 33.91 15.96
CA LYS A 233 0.32 34.17 17.26
C LYS A 233 -0.83 34.47 18.19
N VAL A 234 -1.16 33.57 19.09
CA VAL A 234 -1.97 33.86 20.24
C VAL A 234 -1.02 34.63 21.12
N ASP A 235 -1.12 35.96 21.11
CA ASP A 235 -0.52 36.80 22.14
C ASP A 235 -1.23 36.40 23.43
N LEU A 236 -0.55 35.57 24.23
CA LEU A 236 -0.93 35.32 25.62
C LEU A 236 -0.70 36.64 26.37
N ILE A 237 -1.81 37.35 26.65
CA ILE A 237 -1.87 38.47 27.58
C ILE A 237 -1.68 37.92 28.99
#